data_3e9c255aedaf05a168e68790091258c7
#
_entry.id   3e9c255aedaf05a168e68790091258c7
#
_cell.length_a   1.000
_cell.length_b   1.000
_cell.length_c   1.000
_cell.angle_alpha   90.00
_cell.angle_beta   90.00
_cell.angle_gamma   90.00
#
_symmetry.space_group_name_H-M   'P 1'
#
loop_
_entity.id
_entity.type
_entity.pdbx_description
1 polymer ?
#
loop_
_entity_poly.entity_id
_entity_poly.type
_entity_poly.pdbx_seq_one_letter_code
_entity_poly.pdbx_strand_id
1 'polypeptide(L)'
;KRNPLFWLFSGKLFFLSLNIVFSIIIIISIFSFISSLFVSEFKDPTSKALVISPMGPIVEQITGSNDPFDQLSGDMPRELYVGDLLEVLESAAQDERVQNVLLRLDNIDGTGQAVLYDVGVALQRIQDAGKTIIAVGDYYSRSGYYLASYADEIIMNNDGVVGIDGFGRSRLFFKSFLDKIKVDFNVFRVGTYKSAVEPYLDNKMSNEAKEANLAYLNVLWDSYKDEVSKNREMTSNEIQYLVDNADKVLTDKS
;
A
#
# COMPACT_ATOMS: atom_id res chain seq x y z
N LYS A 1 -49.11 -24.63 -62.18
CA LYS A 1 -47.82 -25.31 -62.10
C LYS A 1 -46.94 -24.48 -61.18
N ARG A 2 -46.72 -24.93 -59.92
CA ARG A 2 -45.78 -24.28 -58.95
C ARG A 2 -44.35 -24.55 -59.41
N ASN A 3 -43.59 -23.49 -59.61
CA ASN A 3 -42.24 -23.51 -60.14
C ASN A 3 -41.28 -24.24 -59.13
N PRO A 4 -40.69 -25.42 -59.52
CA PRO A 4 -39.83 -26.18 -58.60
C PRO A 4 -38.63 -25.42 -58.08
N LEU A 5 -38.19 -24.38 -58.80
CA LEU A 5 -37.13 -23.47 -58.35
C LEU A 5 -37.52 -22.65 -57.12
N PHE A 6 -38.78 -22.30 -56.92
CA PHE A 6 -39.25 -21.55 -55.76
C PHE A 6 -39.11 -22.37 -54.47
N TRP A 7 -39.30 -23.68 -54.51
CA TRP A 7 -39.13 -24.59 -53.37
C TRP A 7 -37.66 -24.75 -52.96
N LEU A 8 -36.75 -24.80 -53.92
CA LEU A 8 -35.32 -24.90 -53.69
C LEU A 8 -34.76 -23.59 -53.08
N PHE A 9 -35.26 -22.45 -53.54
CA PHE A 9 -34.86 -21.13 -52.97
C PHE A 9 -35.43 -20.91 -51.58
N SER A 10 -36.68 -21.28 -51.33
CA SER A 10 -37.30 -21.14 -50.01
C SER A 10 -36.67 -22.08 -48.98
N GLY A 11 -36.29 -23.29 -49.35
CA GLY A 11 -35.55 -24.22 -48.49
C GLY A 11 -34.14 -23.70 -48.11
N LYS A 12 -33.37 -23.19 -49.09
CA LYS A 12 -32.05 -22.62 -48.83
C LYS A 12 -32.10 -21.38 -47.93
N LEU A 13 -33.06 -20.49 -48.14
CA LEU A 13 -33.30 -19.34 -47.28
C LEU A 13 -33.70 -19.74 -45.85
N PHE A 14 -34.56 -20.79 -45.74
CA PHE A 14 -34.93 -21.32 -44.43
C PHE A 14 -33.72 -21.91 -43.68
N PHE A 15 -32.89 -22.72 -44.34
CA PHE A 15 -31.69 -23.27 -43.74
C PHE A 15 -30.65 -22.19 -43.42
N LEU A 16 -30.53 -21.14 -44.24
CA LEU A 16 -29.66 -20.02 -43.98
C LEU A 16 -30.09 -19.24 -42.72
N SER A 17 -31.40 -18.93 -42.60
CA SER A 17 -31.94 -18.25 -41.43
C SER A 17 -31.81 -19.11 -40.17
N LEU A 18 -32.00 -20.41 -40.24
CA LEU A 18 -31.83 -21.34 -39.14
C LEU A 18 -30.35 -21.35 -38.64
N ASN A 19 -29.39 -21.39 -39.58
CA ASN A 19 -27.97 -21.34 -39.24
C ASN A 19 -27.59 -20.00 -38.59
N ILE A 20 -28.13 -18.88 -39.06
CA ILE A 20 -27.89 -17.56 -38.45
C ILE A 20 -28.43 -17.54 -37.01
N VAL A 21 -29.64 -17.99 -36.77
CA VAL A 21 -30.25 -18.06 -35.44
C VAL A 21 -29.41 -18.95 -34.50
N PHE A 22 -29.00 -20.13 -35.01
CA PHE A 22 -28.16 -21.05 -34.23
C PHE A 22 -26.79 -20.44 -33.89
N SER A 23 -26.16 -19.74 -34.83
CA SER A 23 -24.91 -19.02 -34.59
C SER A 23 -25.06 -17.92 -33.54
N ILE A 24 -26.17 -17.17 -33.59
CA ILE A 24 -26.45 -16.13 -32.57
C ILE A 24 -26.64 -16.77 -31.19
N ILE A 25 -27.35 -17.89 -31.08
CA ILE A 25 -27.53 -18.61 -29.82
C ILE A 25 -26.20 -19.10 -29.28
N ILE A 26 -25.31 -19.62 -30.11
CA ILE A 26 -23.96 -20.04 -29.70
C ILE A 26 -23.16 -18.86 -29.21
N ILE A 27 -23.16 -17.72 -29.90
CA ILE A 27 -22.43 -16.50 -29.50
C ILE A 27 -22.95 -15.98 -28.16
N ILE A 28 -24.26 -15.93 -27.97
CA ILE A 28 -24.87 -15.52 -26.70
C ILE A 28 -24.48 -16.50 -25.57
N SER A 29 -24.50 -17.81 -25.83
CA SER A 29 -24.11 -18.82 -24.86
C SER A 29 -22.62 -18.71 -24.47
N ILE A 30 -21.75 -18.50 -25.46
CA ILE A 30 -20.30 -18.28 -25.20
C ILE A 30 -20.08 -16.98 -24.39
N PHE A 31 -20.76 -15.89 -24.77
CA PHE A 31 -20.68 -14.63 -24.06
C PHE A 31 -21.19 -14.75 -22.63
N SER A 32 -22.32 -15.43 -22.41
CA SER A 32 -22.87 -15.71 -21.08
C SER A 32 -21.92 -16.58 -20.25
N PHE A 33 -21.32 -17.61 -20.87
CA PHE A 33 -20.34 -18.46 -20.21
C PHE A 33 -19.07 -17.67 -19.84
N ILE A 34 -18.52 -16.86 -20.74
CA ILE A 34 -17.38 -15.98 -20.46
C ILE A 34 -17.75 -14.98 -19.35
N SER A 35 -18.91 -14.34 -19.42
CA SER A 35 -19.38 -13.44 -18.37
C SER A 35 -19.49 -14.14 -17.01
N SER A 36 -19.92 -15.39 -16.97
CA SER A 36 -20.00 -16.16 -15.72
C SER A 36 -18.64 -16.50 -15.12
N LEU A 37 -17.57 -16.56 -15.94
CA LEU A 37 -16.21 -16.79 -15.47
C LEU A 37 -15.60 -15.51 -14.86
N PHE A 38 -16.09 -14.32 -15.24
CA PHE A 38 -15.63 -13.03 -14.73
C PHE A 38 -16.55 -12.42 -13.67
N VAL A 39 -17.73 -12.97 -13.46
CA VAL A 39 -18.54 -12.65 -12.28
C VAL A 39 -17.88 -13.39 -11.11
N SER A 40 -16.91 -12.72 -10.47
CA SER A 40 -16.60 -13.06 -9.08
C SER A 40 -17.93 -12.95 -8.33
N GLU A 41 -18.40 -14.05 -7.79
CA GLU A 41 -19.52 -14.07 -6.86
C GLU A 41 -19.15 -13.10 -5.73
N PHE A 42 -19.64 -11.87 -5.81
CA PHE A 42 -19.65 -10.96 -4.69
C PHE A 42 -20.53 -11.67 -3.65
N LYS A 43 -19.90 -12.48 -2.81
CA LYS A 43 -20.59 -13.00 -1.62
C LYS A 43 -21.03 -11.78 -0.84
N ASP A 44 -22.34 -11.61 -0.78
CA ASP A 44 -22.92 -10.62 0.12
C ASP A 44 -22.29 -10.83 1.49
N PRO A 45 -21.61 -9.82 2.09
CA PRO A 45 -20.91 -10.01 3.34
C PRO A 45 -21.93 -10.41 4.40
N THR A 46 -21.99 -11.70 4.67
CA THR A 46 -22.84 -12.26 5.73
C THR A 46 -22.25 -12.00 7.11
N SER A 47 -20.98 -11.60 7.16
CA SER A 47 -20.32 -11.20 8.41
C SER A 47 -20.30 -9.68 8.50
N LYS A 48 -20.55 -9.19 9.70
CA LYS A 48 -20.59 -7.75 10.04
C LYS A 48 -19.17 -7.14 10.15
N ALA A 49 -18.13 -7.84 9.77
CA ALA A 49 -16.75 -7.41 9.84
C ALA A 49 -16.10 -7.38 8.44
N LEU A 50 -15.54 -6.24 8.08
CA LEU A 50 -14.68 -6.06 6.91
C LEU A 50 -13.23 -6.30 7.32
N VAL A 51 -12.53 -7.21 6.64
CA VAL A 51 -11.11 -7.46 6.88
C VAL A 51 -10.28 -6.72 5.83
N ILE A 52 -9.39 -5.86 6.30
CA ILE A 52 -8.42 -5.12 5.48
C ILE A 52 -7.03 -5.63 5.83
N SER A 53 -6.36 -6.23 4.85
CA SER A 53 -5.02 -6.82 5.02
C SER A 53 -4.11 -6.37 3.87
N PRO A 54 -3.60 -5.15 3.93
CA PRO A 54 -2.67 -4.64 2.91
C PRO A 54 -1.36 -5.44 2.96
N MET A 55 -0.77 -5.63 1.78
CA MET A 55 0.50 -6.34 1.63
C MET A 55 1.51 -5.44 0.91
N GLY A 56 2.60 -5.13 1.57
CA GLY A 56 3.64 -4.22 1.07
C GLY A 56 3.29 -2.74 1.32
N PRO A 57 4.09 -1.81 0.77
CA PRO A 57 3.88 -0.38 0.95
C PRO A 57 2.60 0.10 0.27
N ILE A 58 1.92 1.04 0.93
CA ILE A 58 0.83 1.81 0.32
C ILE A 58 1.47 2.99 -0.40
N VAL A 59 1.16 3.15 -1.69
CA VAL A 59 1.82 4.12 -2.57
C VAL A 59 0.81 4.99 -3.33
N GLU A 60 1.21 6.21 -3.66
CA GLU A 60 0.42 7.11 -4.52
C GLU A 60 0.48 6.72 -5.99
N GLN A 61 1.51 5.99 -6.40
CA GLN A 61 1.68 5.48 -7.75
C GLN A 61 2.37 4.13 -7.69
N ILE A 62 1.75 3.12 -8.29
CA ILE A 62 2.33 1.79 -8.41
C ILE A 62 3.56 1.86 -9.32
N THR A 63 4.68 1.38 -8.81
CA THR A 63 5.93 1.26 -9.56
C THR A 63 5.86 -0.02 -10.39
N GLY A 64 5.27 0.06 -11.57
CA GLY A 64 5.30 -1.07 -12.50
C GLY A 64 6.75 -1.37 -12.90
N SER A 65 7.21 -2.59 -12.68
CA SER A 65 8.46 -3.02 -13.29
C SER A 65 8.28 -3.11 -14.80
N ASN A 66 8.98 -2.25 -15.53
CA ASN A 66 9.10 -2.35 -16.98
C ASN A 66 10.18 -3.37 -17.40
N ASP A 67 10.82 -4.03 -16.42
CA ASP A 67 11.80 -5.06 -16.70
C ASP A 67 11.07 -6.37 -17.06
N PRO A 68 11.28 -6.91 -18.28
CA PRO A 68 10.70 -8.19 -18.66
C PRO A 68 11.13 -9.37 -17.78
N PHE A 69 12.27 -9.26 -17.09
CA PHE A 69 12.75 -10.26 -16.14
C PHE A 69 11.94 -10.28 -14.86
N ASP A 70 11.58 -9.12 -14.31
CA ASP A 70 10.73 -9.04 -13.10
C ASP A 70 9.33 -9.56 -13.38
N GLN A 71 8.80 -9.32 -14.59
CA GLN A 71 7.52 -9.89 -15.02
C GLN A 71 7.58 -11.41 -15.18
N LEU A 72 8.74 -11.96 -15.54
CA LEU A 72 8.91 -13.40 -15.74
C LEU A 72 9.21 -14.14 -14.43
N SER A 73 9.90 -13.49 -13.48
CA SER A 73 10.24 -14.06 -12.17
C SER A 73 9.08 -14.06 -11.18
N GLY A 74 8.03 -13.27 -11.44
CA GLY A 74 6.93 -13.09 -10.51
C GLY A 74 7.29 -12.26 -9.26
N ASP A 75 8.47 -11.66 -9.24
CA ASP A 75 9.01 -10.82 -8.14
C ASP A 75 8.51 -9.36 -8.24
N MET A 76 7.26 -9.17 -8.62
CA MET A 76 6.66 -7.84 -8.62
C MET A 76 6.52 -7.34 -7.18
N PRO A 77 7.01 -6.13 -6.86
CA PRO A 77 6.76 -5.54 -5.55
C PRO A 77 5.23 -5.47 -5.33
N ARG A 78 4.79 -6.02 -4.21
CA ARG A 78 3.38 -5.97 -3.82
C ARG A 78 3.11 -4.57 -3.26
N GLU A 79 2.76 -3.65 -4.12
CA GLU A 79 2.39 -2.29 -3.76
C GLU A 79 0.85 -2.17 -3.78
N LEU A 80 0.30 -1.46 -2.81
CA LEU A 80 -1.12 -1.14 -2.78
C LEU A 80 -1.30 0.34 -3.17
N TYR A 81 -2.11 0.59 -4.19
CA TYR A 81 -2.47 1.97 -4.55
C TYR A 81 -3.37 2.59 -3.48
N VAL A 82 -2.97 3.74 -2.96
CA VAL A 82 -3.68 4.42 -1.87
C VAL A 82 -5.12 4.78 -2.25
N GLY A 83 -5.37 5.13 -3.51
CA GLY A 83 -6.72 5.48 -3.99
C GLY A 83 -7.71 4.34 -3.81
N ASP A 84 -7.32 3.11 -4.16
CA ASP A 84 -8.19 1.92 -4.00
C ASP A 84 -8.49 1.66 -2.52
N LEU A 85 -7.48 1.81 -1.64
CA LEU A 85 -7.68 1.64 -0.21
C LEU A 85 -8.62 2.70 0.38
N LEU A 86 -8.44 3.98 -0.01
CA LEU A 86 -9.31 5.08 0.45
C LEU A 86 -10.75 4.89 -0.02
N GLU A 87 -10.98 4.41 -1.25
CA GLU A 87 -12.31 4.10 -1.76
C GLU A 87 -12.98 2.98 -0.96
N VAL A 88 -12.24 1.93 -0.62
CA VAL A 88 -12.73 0.83 0.23
C VAL A 88 -13.08 1.32 1.63
N LEU A 89 -12.24 2.15 2.25
CA LEU A 89 -12.48 2.71 3.59
C LEU A 89 -13.69 3.64 3.60
N GLU A 90 -13.82 4.51 2.59
CA GLU A 90 -14.98 5.42 2.46
C GLU A 90 -16.27 4.63 2.25
N SER A 91 -16.25 3.62 1.39
CA SER A 91 -17.38 2.72 1.17
C SER A 91 -17.75 1.96 2.45
N ALA A 92 -16.75 1.50 3.21
CA ALA A 92 -16.97 0.84 4.49
C ALA A 92 -17.59 1.77 5.54
N ALA A 93 -17.23 3.05 5.54
CA ALA A 93 -17.84 4.04 6.44
C ALA A 93 -19.34 4.22 6.18
N GLN A 94 -19.76 4.16 4.92
CA GLN A 94 -21.14 4.39 4.49
C GLN A 94 -22.01 3.12 4.49
N ASP A 95 -21.43 1.92 4.41
CA ASP A 95 -22.16 0.66 4.29
C ASP A 95 -22.70 0.21 5.67
N GLU A 96 -24.03 0.25 5.88
CA GLU A 96 -24.68 -0.17 7.12
C GLU A 96 -24.48 -1.66 7.47
N ARG A 97 -24.08 -2.48 6.50
CA ARG A 97 -23.77 -3.91 6.69
C ARG A 97 -22.45 -4.13 7.40
N VAL A 98 -21.51 -3.19 7.27
CA VAL A 98 -20.21 -3.20 7.93
C VAL A 98 -20.38 -2.57 9.33
N GLN A 99 -20.14 -3.34 10.36
CA GLN A 99 -20.20 -2.86 11.76
C GLN A 99 -18.80 -2.76 12.37
N ASN A 100 -17.90 -3.65 11.95
CA ASN A 100 -16.53 -3.71 12.43
C ASN A 100 -15.55 -3.74 11.27
N VAL A 101 -14.41 -3.13 11.45
CA VAL A 101 -13.27 -3.21 10.52
C VAL A 101 -12.11 -3.88 11.23
N LEU A 102 -11.61 -4.98 10.67
CA LEU A 102 -10.45 -5.70 11.17
C LEU A 102 -9.23 -5.34 10.30
N LEU A 103 -8.25 -4.69 10.89
CA LEU A 103 -6.99 -4.33 10.25
C LEU A 103 -5.92 -5.37 10.56
N ARG A 104 -5.35 -5.99 9.52
CA ARG A 104 -4.18 -6.85 9.63
C ARG A 104 -2.98 -6.15 9.00
N LEU A 105 -2.07 -5.66 9.83
CA LEU A 105 -1.03 -4.72 9.43
C LEU A 105 0.39 -5.31 9.51
N ASP A 106 0.51 -6.62 9.67
CA ASP A 106 1.80 -7.33 9.79
C ASP A 106 2.74 -7.10 8.59
N ASN A 107 2.19 -6.88 7.41
CA ASN A 107 2.93 -6.82 6.15
C ASN A 107 3.02 -5.40 5.56
N ILE A 108 2.70 -4.39 6.35
CA ILE A 108 2.82 -2.99 5.93
C ILE A 108 4.20 -2.45 6.34
N ASP A 109 4.96 -1.95 5.36
CA ASP A 109 6.21 -1.25 5.59
C ASP A 109 6.54 -0.30 4.42
N GLY A 110 7.44 0.66 4.66
CA GLY A 110 7.93 1.56 3.61
C GLY A 110 6.91 2.59 3.10
N THR A 111 5.74 2.71 3.73
CA THR A 111 4.72 3.70 3.36
C THR A 111 5.13 5.10 3.78
N GLY A 112 4.94 6.08 2.90
CA GLY A 112 5.22 7.49 3.16
C GLY A 112 4.30 8.09 4.23
N GLN A 113 4.82 9.03 5.04
CA GLN A 113 4.06 9.63 6.16
C GLN A 113 2.79 10.35 5.71
N ALA A 114 2.80 11.02 4.55
CA ALA A 114 1.61 11.68 4.00
C ALA A 114 0.51 10.66 3.66
N VAL A 115 0.88 9.55 3.03
CA VAL A 115 -0.05 8.46 2.69
C VAL A 115 -0.63 7.82 3.95
N LEU A 116 0.20 7.61 4.97
CA LEU A 116 -0.27 7.10 6.27
C LEU A 116 -1.28 8.04 6.92
N TYR A 117 -1.04 9.35 6.84
CA TYR A 117 -1.97 10.34 7.36
C TYR A 117 -3.33 10.30 6.63
N ASP A 118 -3.34 10.24 5.30
CA ASP A 118 -4.58 10.15 4.52
C ASP A 118 -5.40 8.89 4.85
N VAL A 119 -4.72 7.75 4.99
CA VAL A 119 -5.36 6.50 5.42
C VAL A 119 -5.87 6.62 6.85
N GLY A 120 -5.10 7.24 7.74
CA GLY A 120 -5.52 7.50 9.13
C GLY A 120 -6.78 8.35 9.21
N VAL A 121 -6.87 9.42 8.42
CA VAL A 121 -8.08 10.26 8.32
C VAL A 121 -9.28 9.44 7.83
N ALA A 122 -9.08 8.53 6.88
CA ALA A 122 -10.15 7.66 6.41
C ALA A 122 -10.60 6.65 7.49
N LEU A 123 -9.67 6.12 8.30
CA LEU A 123 -10.00 5.29 9.46
C LEU A 123 -10.79 6.08 10.52
N GLN A 124 -10.41 7.33 10.78
CA GLN A 124 -11.18 8.18 11.70
C GLN A 124 -12.63 8.38 11.22
N ARG A 125 -12.88 8.52 9.93
CA ARG A 125 -14.25 8.62 9.40
C ARG A 125 -15.07 7.36 9.64
N ILE A 126 -14.45 6.19 9.65
CA ILE A 126 -15.12 4.92 10.01
C ILE A 126 -15.57 4.96 11.48
N GLN A 127 -14.72 5.44 12.39
CA GLN A 127 -15.07 5.62 13.79
C GLN A 127 -16.17 6.67 13.98
N ASP A 128 -16.09 7.80 13.27
CA ASP A 128 -17.10 8.86 13.28
C ASP A 128 -18.47 8.36 12.78
N ALA A 129 -18.47 7.34 11.90
CA ALA A 129 -19.68 6.62 11.49
C ALA A 129 -20.19 5.59 12.53
N GLY A 130 -19.58 5.53 13.71
CA GLY A 130 -19.99 4.64 14.83
C GLY A 130 -19.56 3.18 14.65
N LYS A 131 -18.55 2.90 13.81
CA LYS A 131 -18.04 1.55 13.58
C LYS A 131 -16.78 1.30 14.37
N THR A 132 -16.57 0.05 14.81
CA THR A 132 -15.41 -0.34 15.60
C THR A 132 -14.28 -0.78 14.69
N ILE A 133 -13.07 -0.28 14.96
CA ILE A 133 -11.84 -0.69 14.28
C ILE A 133 -11.00 -1.52 15.25
N ILE A 134 -10.61 -2.73 14.83
CA ILE A 134 -9.76 -3.63 15.60
C ILE A 134 -8.50 -3.92 14.77
N ALA A 135 -7.34 -3.62 15.31
CA ALA A 135 -6.06 -3.98 14.69
C ALA A 135 -5.56 -5.30 15.29
N VAL A 136 -5.19 -6.24 14.42
CA VAL A 136 -4.67 -7.56 14.82
C VAL A 136 -3.37 -7.82 14.07
N GLY A 137 -2.32 -8.23 14.78
CA GLY A 137 -1.05 -8.59 14.18
C GLY A 137 -0.05 -9.11 15.20
N ASP A 138 0.94 -9.84 14.73
CA ASP A 138 2.07 -10.32 15.53
C ASP A 138 3.29 -9.39 15.40
N TYR A 139 3.34 -8.58 14.36
CA TYR A 139 4.37 -7.60 14.12
C TYR A 139 3.77 -6.29 13.60
N TYR A 140 4.14 -5.18 14.24
CA TYR A 140 3.81 -3.85 13.75
C TYR A 140 5.11 -3.09 13.44
N SER A 141 5.36 -2.83 12.16
CA SER A 141 6.37 -1.86 11.75
C SER A 141 5.97 -0.45 12.18
N ARG A 142 6.85 0.55 12.02
CA ARG A 142 6.49 1.96 12.24
C ARG A 142 5.22 2.35 11.48
N SER A 143 5.13 2.00 10.19
CA SER A 143 3.96 2.28 9.35
C SER A 143 2.72 1.51 9.83
N GLY A 144 2.88 0.24 10.19
CA GLY A 144 1.81 -0.60 10.71
C GLY A 144 1.26 -0.07 12.03
N TYR A 145 2.14 0.29 12.97
CA TYR A 145 1.70 0.83 14.26
C TYR A 145 1.04 2.21 14.12
N TYR A 146 1.51 3.05 13.19
CA TYR A 146 0.83 4.31 12.91
C TYR A 146 -0.64 4.10 12.55
N LEU A 147 -0.94 3.19 11.64
CA LEU A 147 -2.33 2.87 11.27
C LEU A 147 -3.08 2.13 12.39
N ALA A 148 -2.41 1.22 13.11
CA ALA A 148 -2.99 0.54 14.25
C ALA A 148 -3.35 1.51 15.37
N SER A 149 -2.66 2.65 15.50
CA SER A 149 -2.96 3.65 16.52
C SER A 149 -4.37 4.25 16.39
N TYR A 150 -4.95 4.23 15.21
CA TYR A 150 -6.35 4.64 14.97
C TYR A 150 -7.38 3.57 15.36
N ALA A 151 -6.96 2.36 15.70
CA ALA A 151 -7.92 1.32 16.10
C ALA A 151 -8.42 1.53 17.54
N ASP A 152 -9.67 1.18 17.78
CA ASP A 152 -10.27 1.18 19.13
C ASP A 152 -9.61 0.13 20.02
N GLU A 153 -9.20 -1.00 19.41
CA GLU A 153 -8.49 -2.08 20.08
C GLU A 153 -7.33 -2.59 19.24
N ILE A 154 -6.17 -2.82 19.86
CA ILE A 154 -5.02 -3.46 19.25
C ILE A 154 -4.78 -4.80 19.93
N ILE A 155 -4.87 -5.86 19.14
CA ILE A 155 -4.65 -7.23 19.61
C ILE A 155 -3.32 -7.71 19.03
N MET A 156 -2.43 -8.14 19.91
CA MET A 156 -1.13 -8.68 19.54
C MET A 156 -0.85 -9.94 20.36
N ASN A 157 -0.16 -10.91 19.76
CA ASN A 157 0.32 -12.08 20.46
C ASN A 157 1.35 -11.67 21.54
N ASN A 158 1.45 -12.46 22.62
CA ASN A 158 2.41 -12.22 23.70
C ASN A 158 3.88 -12.18 23.22
N ASP A 159 4.20 -12.91 22.16
CA ASP A 159 5.53 -12.92 21.53
C ASP A 159 5.64 -11.90 20.37
N GLY A 160 4.61 -11.11 20.15
CA GLY A 160 4.58 -10.10 19.12
C GLY A 160 5.53 -8.93 19.40
N VAL A 161 5.89 -8.19 18.35
CA VAL A 161 6.85 -7.09 18.42
C VAL A 161 6.28 -5.84 17.77
N VAL A 162 6.46 -4.70 18.44
CA VAL A 162 6.22 -3.36 17.88
C VAL A 162 7.56 -2.73 17.54
N GLY A 163 7.88 -2.66 16.25
CA GLY A 163 9.13 -2.11 15.73
C GLY A 163 9.00 -0.63 15.38
N ILE A 164 8.93 0.23 16.39
CA ILE A 164 8.94 1.69 16.17
C ILE A 164 10.40 2.14 16.17
N ASP A 165 10.94 2.36 14.98
CA ASP A 165 12.19 3.04 14.74
C ASP A 165 11.91 4.49 14.28
N GLY A 166 12.85 5.40 14.53
CA GLY A 166 12.77 6.78 14.02
C GLY A 166 12.94 6.82 12.49
N PHE A 167 13.03 8.04 11.95
CA PHE A 167 13.36 8.22 10.53
C PHE A 167 14.86 8.35 10.35
N GLY A 168 15.42 7.60 9.41
CA GLY A 168 16.82 7.60 9.07
C GLY A 168 17.07 7.81 7.58
N ARG A 169 18.23 8.37 7.26
CA ARG A 169 18.69 8.49 5.86
C ARG A 169 20.14 8.07 5.76
N SER A 170 20.39 7.03 5.01
CA SER A 170 21.72 6.56 4.65
C SER A 170 22.09 6.95 3.22
N ARG A 171 23.36 7.23 2.97
CA ARG A 171 23.89 7.55 1.66
C ARG A 171 25.26 6.90 1.47
N LEU A 172 25.46 6.30 0.31
CA LEU A 172 26.77 5.78 -0.08
C LEU A 172 27.66 6.93 -0.61
N PHE A 173 28.96 6.87 -0.29
CA PHE A 173 29.98 7.80 -0.74
C PHE A 173 31.02 7.07 -1.56
N PHE A 174 31.34 7.57 -2.73
CA PHE A 174 32.17 6.90 -3.73
C PHE A 174 33.53 7.54 -3.94
N LYS A 175 33.86 8.66 -3.25
CA LYS A 175 35.09 9.41 -3.43
C LYS A 175 36.34 8.52 -3.36
N SER A 176 36.48 7.72 -2.32
CA SER A 176 37.65 6.83 -2.16
C SER A 176 37.76 5.76 -3.27
N PHE A 177 36.63 5.30 -3.81
CA PHE A 177 36.63 4.38 -4.94
C PHE A 177 37.02 5.08 -6.22
N LEU A 178 36.47 6.27 -6.51
CA LEU A 178 36.80 7.09 -7.67
C LEU A 178 38.26 7.47 -7.70
N ASP A 179 38.86 7.84 -6.57
CA ASP A 179 40.29 8.12 -6.46
C ASP A 179 41.15 6.91 -6.83
N LYS A 180 40.77 5.70 -6.45
CA LYS A 180 41.48 4.47 -6.79
C LYS A 180 41.47 4.17 -8.29
N ILE A 181 40.39 4.46 -8.97
CA ILE A 181 40.24 4.26 -10.41
C ILE A 181 40.65 5.51 -11.20
N LYS A 182 41.16 6.55 -10.53
CA LYS A 182 41.65 7.82 -11.14
C LYS A 182 40.56 8.56 -11.95
N VAL A 183 39.34 8.58 -11.44
CA VAL A 183 38.22 9.34 -12.00
C VAL A 183 37.96 10.58 -11.15
N ASP A 184 38.10 11.75 -11.79
CA ASP A 184 37.84 13.05 -11.14
C ASP A 184 36.46 13.59 -11.57
N PHE A 185 35.64 14.02 -10.57
CA PHE A 185 34.40 14.70 -10.79
C PHE A 185 34.60 16.22 -10.69
N ASN A 186 34.41 16.94 -11.80
CA ASN A 186 34.42 18.39 -11.83
C ASN A 186 32.98 18.93 -11.66
N VAL A 187 32.68 19.49 -10.53
CA VAL A 187 31.31 19.95 -10.20
C VAL A 187 31.30 21.47 -9.99
N PHE A 188 30.42 22.14 -10.72
CA PHE A 188 30.13 23.54 -10.54
C PHE A 188 28.82 23.68 -9.76
N ARG A 189 28.90 24.03 -8.48
CA ARG A 189 27.72 24.22 -7.63
C ARG A 189 27.75 25.61 -6.99
N VAL A 190 26.58 26.20 -6.82
CA VAL A 190 26.39 27.43 -6.06
C VAL A 190 25.35 27.15 -4.96
N GLY A 191 25.71 27.45 -3.74
CA GLY A 191 24.88 27.25 -2.55
C GLY A 191 25.40 26.17 -1.61
N THR A 192 25.47 26.50 -0.33
CA THR A 192 26.09 25.71 0.73
C THR A 192 25.34 24.40 0.99
N TYR A 193 24.00 24.42 0.91
CA TYR A 193 23.14 23.24 1.16
C TYR A 193 22.91 22.33 -0.05
N LYS A 194 23.56 22.58 -1.20
CA LYS A 194 23.44 21.71 -2.38
C LYS A 194 24.32 20.47 -2.24
N SER A 195 23.86 19.45 -1.54
CA SER A 195 24.59 18.24 -1.19
C SER A 195 24.43 17.07 -2.17
N ALA A 196 23.68 17.23 -3.28
CA ALA A 196 23.37 16.15 -4.20
C ALA A 196 24.61 15.43 -4.76
N VAL A 197 25.69 16.17 -4.98
CA VAL A 197 26.97 15.68 -5.57
C VAL A 197 28.03 15.27 -4.56
N GLU A 198 27.79 15.47 -3.27
CA GLU A 198 28.73 15.10 -2.20
C GLU A 198 29.18 13.64 -2.26
N PRO A 199 28.34 12.65 -2.64
CA PRO A 199 28.77 11.27 -2.74
C PRO A 199 29.97 11.03 -3.65
N TYR A 200 30.20 11.90 -4.61
CA TYR A 200 31.29 11.79 -5.57
C TYR A 200 32.51 12.65 -5.19
N LEU A 201 32.33 13.64 -4.30
CA LEU A 201 33.35 14.61 -3.90
C LEU A 201 33.94 14.35 -2.53
N ASP A 202 33.19 13.68 -1.65
CA ASP A 202 33.52 13.47 -0.25
C ASP A 202 33.33 12.01 0.16
N ASN A 203 33.91 11.62 1.32
CA ASN A 203 33.72 10.30 1.92
C ASN A 203 32.66 10.28 3.03
N LYS A 204 32.06 11.41 3.33
CA LYS A 204 31.01 11.57 4.37
C LYS A 204 30.14 12.77 4.07
N MET A 205 29.00 12.82 4.68
CA MET A 205 28.06 13.93 4.63
C MET A 205 28.64 15.18 5.29
N SER A 206 28.52 16.34 4.63
CA SER A 206 28.88 17.64 5.22
C SER A 206 27.98 17.99 6.42
N ASN A 207 28.42 18.95 7.23
CA ASN A 207 27.63 19.39 8.38
C ASN A 207 26.32 20.07 7.95
N GLU A 208 26.35 20.83 6.87
CA GLU A 208 25.19 21.50 6.26
C GLU A 208 24.18 20.49 5.72
N ALA A 209 24.67 19.42 5.09
CA ALA A 209 23.83 18.35 4.62
C ALA A 209 23.22 17.56 5.78
N LYS A 210 23.96 17.36 6.88
CA LYS A 210 23.42 16.73 8.10
C LYS A 210 22.34 17.60 8.73
N GLU A 211 22.59 18.89 8.88
CA GLU A 211 21.61 19.84 9.42
C GLU A 211 20.30 19.84 8.61
N ALA A 212 20.39 19.94 7.28
CA ALA A 212 19.22 19.88 6.41
C ALA A 212 18.45 18.55 6.52
N ASN A 213 19.18 17.43 6.59
CA ASN A 213 18.54 16.12 6.77
C ASN A 213 17.88 16.00 8.16
N LEU A 214 18.54 16.44 9.23
CA LEU A 214 17.96 16.39 10.57
C LEU A 214 16.71 17.26 10.67
N ALA A 215 16.72 18.47 10.10
CA ALA A 215 15.55 19.34 10.07
C ALA A 215 14.36 18.65 9.40
N TYR A 216 14.57 18.01 8.25
CA TYR A 216 13.54 17.26 7.55
C TYR A 216 13.06 16.02 8.34
N LEU A 217 13.99 15.20 8.84
CA LEU A 217 13.65 13.96 9.53
C LEU A 217 12.95 14.24 10.87
N ASN A 218 13.32 15.31 11.57
CA ASN A 218 12.64 15.71 12.80
C ASN A 218 11.18 16.10 12.55
N VAL A 219 10.89 16.83 11.47
CA VAL A 219 9.50 17.17 11.12
C VAL A 219 8.67 15.92 10.89
N LEU A 220 9.20 14.91 10.17
CA LEU A 220 8.51 13.64 9.98
C LEU A 220 8.30 12.89 11.30
N TRP A 221 9.33 12.88 12.16
CA TRP A 221 9.28 12.18 13.44
C TRP A 221 8.32 12.84 14.42
N ASP A 222 8.34 14.16 14.50
CA ASP A 222 7.41 14.91 15.35
C ASP A 222 5.97 14.72 14.88
N SER A 223 5.70 14.78 13.57
CA SER A 223 4.38 14.49 13.00
C SER A 223 3.90 13.06 13.34
N TYR A 224 4.79 12.07 13.26
CA TYR A 224 4.48 10.68 13.65
C TYR A 224 4.11 10.59 15.14
N LYS A 225 4.98 11.15 16.01
CA LYS A 225 4.76 11.11 17.48
C LYS A 225 3.47 11.82 17.89
N ASP A 226 3.21 12.98 17.31
CA ASP A 226 2.03 13.78 17.63
C ASP A 226 0.74 13.04 17.29
N GLU A 227 0.67 12.39 16.14
CA GLU A 227 -0.52 11.66 15.76
C GLU A 227 -0.72 10.37 16.59
N VAL A 228 0.34 9.59 16.78
CA VAL A 228 0.27 8.39 17.63
C VAL A 228 -0.05 8.76 19.08
N SER A 229 0.53 9.84 19.59
CA SER A 229 0.25 10.35 20.95
C SER A 229 -1.24 10.66 21.15
N LYS A 230 -1.80 11.38 20.18
CA LYS A 230 -3.22 11.77 20.18
C LYS A 230 -4.15 10.53 20.19
N ASN A 231 -3.82 9.53 19.37
CA ASN A 231 -4.66 8.35 19.19
C ASN A 231 -4.53 7.33 20.35
N ARG A 232 -3.41 7.32 21.07
CA ARG A 232 -3.10 6.32 22.12
C ARG A 232 -3.03 6.90 23.54
N GLU A 233 -3.51 8.12 23.76
CA GLU A 233 -3.49 8.81 25.06
C GLU A 233 -2.09 8.82 25.73
N MET A 234 -1.05 8.93 24.90
CA MET A 234 0.35 9.02 25.31
C MET A 234 0.88 10.41 25.01
N THR A 235 1.99 10.77 25.61
CA THR A 235 2.73 11.98 25.23
C THR A 235 3.81 11.67 24.19
N SER A 236 4.14 12.65 23.33
CA SER A 236 5.25 12.52 22.36
C SER A 236 6.59 12.19 23.04
N ASN A 237 6.78 12.62 24.31
CA ASN A 237 7.97 12.31 25.10
C ASN A 237 7.99 10.84 25.56
N GLU A 238 6.85 10.26 25.90
CA GLU A 238 6.77 8.82 26.24
C GLU A 238 7.10 7.95 25.04
N ILE A 239 6.59 8.30 23.86
CA ILE A 239 6.96 7.58 22.62
C ILE A 239 8.45 7.71 22.35
N GLN A 240 9.02 8.91 22.50
CA GLN A 240 10.46 9.12 22.34
C GLN A 240 11.26 8.28 23.33
N TYR A 241 10.82 8.25 24.60
CA TYR A 241 11.48 7.45 25.64
C TYR A 241 11.46 5.95 25.31
N LEU A 242 10.35 5.41 24.81
CA LEU A 242 10.25 4.00 24.42
C LEU A 242 11.22 3.67 23.28
N VAL A 243 11.33 4.55 22.27
CA VAL A 243 12.24 4.35 21.14
C VAL A 243 13.70 4.43 21.57
N ASP A 244 14.06 5.43 22.40
CA ASP A 244 15.42 5.62 22.88
C ASP A 244 15.89 4.51 23.85
N ASN A 245 14.96 3.78 24.45
CA ASN A 245 15.24 2.70 25.41
C ASN A 245 14.68 1.34 24.96
N ALA A 246 14.45 1.14 23.67
CA ALA A 246 13.83 -0.09 23.14
C ALA A 246 14.57 -1.37 23.54
N ASP A 247 15.91 -1.34 23.61
CA ASP A 247 16.76 -2.44 24.08
C ASP A 247 16.48 -2.82 25.54
N LYS A 248 16.21 -1.83 26.42
CA LYS A 248 15.88 -2.08 27.82
C LYS A 248 14.45 -2.60 27.98
N VAL A 249 13.51 -2.02 27.25
CA VAL A 249 12.10 -2.43 27.29
C VAL A 249 11.93 -3.87 26.81
N LEU A 250 12.70 -4.29 25.81
CA LEU A 250 12.68 -5.67 25.31
C LEU A 250 13.34 -6.68 26.26
N THR A 251 14.29 -6.26 27.10
CA THR A 251 15.02 -7.13 28.03
C THR A 251 14.37 -7.22 29.41
N ASP A 252 13.47 -6.31 29.74
CA ASP A 252 12.84 -6.23 31.08
C ASP A 252 11.60 -7.15 31.22
N LYS A 253 11.47 -8.14 30.34
CA LYS A 253 10.49 -9.24 30.42
C LYS A 253 10.98 -10.35 31.37
N SER A 254 11.36 -9.99 32.59
CA SER A 254 11.69 -10.98 33.64
C SER A 254 10.71 -10.88 34.80
#